data_178f0b1d6e43351264a2054a7a1d6702
#
_entry.id   178f0b1d6e43351264a2054a7a1d6702
#
_cell.length_a   1.000
_cell.length_b   1.000
_cell.length_c   1.000
_cell.angle_alpha   90.00
_cell.angle_beta   90.00
_cell.angle_gamma   90.00
#
_symmetry.space_group_name_H-M   'P 1'
#
loop_
_entity.id
_entity.type
_entity.pdbx_description
1 polymer ?
#
loop_
_entity_poly.entity_id
_entity_poly.type
_entity_poly.pdbx_seq_one_letter_code
_entity_poly.pdbx_strand_id
1 'polypeptide(L)'
;MSTYRTFIAIELPAAVRRDIKQHIDQLRQAFPDVRASWSREDNLHLTLKFLGDVSVSRIASLSEACAEATSNIAPFELVISGCGTFPPHGRPKVLWIGVRNETDSSEQPLLRLQTSVEEFCDRAGFAREPRSYHPHLTIARLRESKDSRALAEQHRKIGFPPHAFNVSEIVLFRSELSSKGSKHTPLSHHPLVSS
;
A
#
# COMPACT_ATOMS: atom_id res chain seq x y z
N MET A 1 -26.90 3.64 -9.28
CA MET A 1 -26.53 3.66 -7.84
C MET A 1 -25.14 4.29 -7.73
N SER A 2 -24.93 5.14 -6.71
CA SER A 2 -23.61 5.77 -6.50
C SER A 2 -22.62 4.75 -5.94
N THR A 3 -21.39 4.75 -6.46
CA THR A 3 -20.31 3.86 -6.01
C THR A 3 -19.09 4.67 -5.57
N TYR A 4 -18.31 4.13 -4.64
CA TYR A 4 -17.00 4.62 -4.26
C TYR A 4 -15.95 3.59 -4.67
N ARG A 5 -14.89 4.05 -5.31
CA ARG A 5 -13.70 3.22 -5.47
C ARG A 5 -12.98 3.16 -4.13
N THR A 6 -12.87 1.94 -3.55
CA THR A 6 -12.41 1.76 -2.18
C THR A 6 -11.24 0.78 -2.07
N PHE A 7 -10.46 0.96 -1.02
CA PHE A 7 -9.39 0.05 -0.61
C PHE A 7 -9.15 0.17 0.90
N ILE A 8 -8.56 -0.86 1.48
CA ILE A 8 -8.14 -0.92 2.89
C ILE A 8 -6.62 -0.85 2.94
N ALA A 9 -6.08 -0.01 3.82
CA ALA A 9 -4.64 0.21 3.91
C ALA A 9 -4.18 0.59 5.32
N ILE A 10 -2.87 0.45 5.54
CA ILE A 10 -2.14 1.01 6.68
C ILE A 10 -1.55 2.35 6.23
N GLU A 11 -1.77 3.40 7.00
CA GLU A 11 -1.12 4.69 6.79
C GLU A 11 0.32 4.68 7.27
N LEU A 12 1.16 5.45 6.59
CA LEU A 12 2.56 5.62 6.97
C LEU A 12 2.74 6.87 7.82
N PRO A 13 3.66 6.86 8.80
CA PRO A 13 4.05 8.06 9.52
C PRO A 13 4.55 9.16 8.57
N ALA A 14 4.29 10.42 8.90
CA ALA A 14 4.69 11.56 8.06
C ALA A 14 6.21 11.62 7.80
N ALA A 15 7.03 11.23 8.78
CA ALA A 15 8.49 11.16 8.61
C ALA A 15 8.86 10.16 7.49
N VAL A 16 8.32 8.96 7.54
CA VAL A 16 8.56 7.91 6.53
C VAL A 16 8.07 8.35 5.14
N ARG A 17 6.90 9.00 5.05
CA ARG A 17 6.40 9.53 3.78
C ARG A 17 7.33 10.57 3.17
N ARG A 18 7.91 11.48 4.00
CA ARG A 18 8.90 12.46 3.54
C ARG A 18 10.18 11.81 3.01
N ASP A 19 10.69 10.79 3.68
CA ASP A 19 11.91 10.09 3.24
C ASP A 19 11.68 9.34 1.93
N ILE A 20 10.50 8.71 1.77
CA ILE A 20 10.10 8.10 0.49
C ILE A 20 9.96 9.17 -0.60
N LYS A 21 9.40 10.33 -0.26
CA LYS A 21 9.30 11.45 -1.21
C LYS A 21 10.68 11.94 -1.68
N GLN A 22 11.65 12.07 -0.78
CA GLN A 22 13.03 12.42 -1.13
C GLN A 22 13.65 11.39 -2.07
N HIS A 23 13.46 10.11 -1.80
CA HIS A 23 13.91 9.02 -2.69
C HIS A 23 13.26 9.13 -4.09
N ILE A 24 11.96 9.40 -4.15
CA ILE A 24 11.24 9.64 -5.41
C ILE A 24 11.85 10.85 -6.16
N ASP A 25 12.10 11.94 -5.46
CA ASP A 25 12.65 13.17 -6.08
C ASP A 25 14.06 12.95 -6.63
N GLN A 26 14.91 12.20 -5.94
CA GLN A 26 16.24 11.81 -6.45
C GLN A 26 16.13 11.02 -7.75
N LEU A 27 15.21 10.05 -7.82
CA LEU A 27 15.00 9.26 -9.04
C LEU A 27 14.47 10.12 -10.19
N ARG A 28 13.54 11.03 -9.91
CA ARG A 28 12.99 11.95 -10.91
C ARG A 28 14.03 12.91 -11.48
N GLN A 29 14.92 13.41 -10.63
CA GLN A 29 16.02 14.29 -11.06
C GLN A 29 17.03 13.54 -11.92
N ALA A 30 17.34 12.29 -11.59
CA ALA A 30 18.28 11.46 -12.34
C ALA A 30 17.71 10.99 -13.70
N PHE A 31 16.36 10.89 -13.82
CA PHE A 31 15.67 10.39 -15.02
C PHE A 31 14.49 11.27 -15.42
N PRO A 32 14.73 12.54 -15.82
CA PRO A 32 13.67 13.51 -16.09
C PRO A 32 12.78 13.13 -17.28
N ASP A 33 13.30 12.36 -18.24
CA ASP A 33 12.60 11.97 -19.47
C ASP A 33 11.77 10.69 -19.33
N VAL A 34 11.87 9.98 -18.18
CA VAL A 34 11.09 8.77 -17.96
C VAL A 34 9.65 9.11 -17.67
N ARG A 35 8.75 8.60 -18.51
CA ARG A 35 7.30 8.73 -18.32
C ARG A 35 6.83 7.81 -17.21
N ALA A 36 6.51 8.38 -16.06
CA ALA A 36 6.00 7.66 -14.89
C ALA A 36 4.87 8.41 -14.20
N SER A 37 3.94 7.66 -13.62
CA SER A 37 3.01 8.18 -12.62
C SER A 37 3.63 7.95 -11.23
N TRP A 38 4.25 8.99 -10.70
CA TRP A 38 4.88 8.97 -9.39
C TRP A 38 3.86 9.09 -8.27
N SER A 39 4.03 8.32 -7.20
CA SER A 39 3.18 8.44 -6.01
C SER A 39 3.42 9.80 -5.33
N ARG A 40 2.32 10.44 -4.95
CA ARG A 40 2.37 11.66 -4.14
C ARG A 40 2.57 11.27 -2.68
N GLU A 41 3.22 12.13 -1.90
CA GLU A 41 3.46 11.90 -0.49
C GLU A 41 2.18 11.54 0.27
N ASP A 42 1.10 12.29 0.04
CA ASP A 42 -0.20 12.08 0.69
C ASP A 42 -0.90 10.77 0.28
N ASN A 43 -0.42 10.12 -0.80
CA ASN A 43 -1.00 8.89 -1.31
C ASN A 43 -0.14 7.65 -0.99
N LEU A 44 0.95 7.83 -0.23
CA LEU A 44 1.80 6.71 0.19
C LEU A 44 1.13 5.94 1.33
N HIS A 45 0.83 4.67 1.10
CA HIS A 45 0.19 3.76 2.04
C HIS A 45 0.57 2.31 1.73
N LEU A 46 0.43 1.42 2.70
CA LEU A 46 0.52 -0.01 2.49
C LEU A 46 -0.88 -0.58 2.26
N THR A 47 -1.20 -0.93 1.02
CA THR A 47 -2.49 -1.55 0.69
C THR A 47 -2.59 -2.96 1.25
N LEU A 48 -3.67 -3.26 1.94
CA LEU A 48 -4.03 -4.60 2.41
C LEU A 48 -5.01 -5.28 1.45
N LYS A 49 -6.01 -4.54 0.96
CA LYS A 49 -7.02 -5.06 0.03
C LYS A 49 -7.58 -3.97 -0.88
N PHE A 50 -7.63 -4.23 -2.19
CA PHE A 50 -8.40 -3.43 -3.13
C PHE A 50 -9.81 -4.02 -3.29
N LEU A 51 -10.84 -3.17 -3.16
CA LEU A 51 -12.23 -3.58 -3.32
C LEU A 51 -12.84 -3.09 -4.64
N GLY A 52 -12.21 -2.11 -5.31
CA GLY A 52 -12.77 -1.50 -6.51
C GLY A 52 -14.00 -0.66 -6.22
N ASP A 53 -14.97 -0.66 -7.13
CA ASP A 53 -16.18 0.15 -7.02
C ASP A 53 -17.21 -0.55 -6.10
N VAL A 54 -17.43 0.02 -4.92
CA VAL A 54 -18.36 -0.46 -3.90
C VAL A 54 -19.57 0.47 -3.83
N SER A 55 -20.79 -0.07 -3.83
CA SER A 55 -22.01 0.73 -3.62
C SER A 55 -21.95 1.47 -2.29
N VAL A 56 -22.36 2.74 -2.29
CA VAL A 56 -22.42 3.58 -1.08
C VAL A 56 -23.23 2.92 0.03
N SER A 57 -24.31 2.20 -0.32
CA SER A 57 -25.14 1.46 0.64
C SER A 57 -24.42 0.30 1.33
N ARG A 58 -23.27 -0.14 0.81
CA ARG A 58 -22.47 -1.24 1.38
C ARG A 58 -21.25 -0.77 2.18
N ILE A 59 -21.01 0.54 2.25
CA ILE A 59 -19.84 1.08 2.98
C ILE A 59 -19.93 0.78 4.49
N ALA A 60 -21.12 0.84 5.08
CA ALA A 60 -21.31 0.49 6.50
C ALA A 60 -20.92 -0.97 6.79
N SER A 61 -21.42 -1.93 6.00
CA SER A 61 -21.08 -3.35 6.12
C SER A 61 -19.58 -3.61 5.90
N LEU A 62 -18.94 -2.88 4.99
CA LEU A 62 -17.49 -2.98 4.78
C LEU A 62 -16.70 -2.42 5.98
N SER A 63 -17.17 -1.33 6.58
CA SER A 63 -16.57 -0.77 7.80
C SER A 63 -16.68 -1.74 8.99
N GLU A 64 -17.82 -2.40 9.16
CA GLU A 64 -18.02 -3.45 10.17
C GLU A 64 -17.04 -4.62 9.95
N ALA A 65 -16.89 -5.09 8.71
CA ALA A 65 -15.92 -6.15 8.38
C ALA A 65 -14.47 -5.73 8.72
N CYS A 66 -14.10 -4.46 8.52
CA CYS A 66 -12.80 -3.95 8.93
C CYS A 66 -12.63 -3.96 10.46
N ALA A 67 -13.65 -3.58 11.22
CA ALA A 67 -13.62 -3.59 12.68
C ALA A 67 -13.47 -5.02 13.23
N GLU A 68 -14.19 -5.98 12.66
CA GLU A 68 -14.06 -7.39 13.03
C GLU A 68 -12.67 -7.94 12.68
N ALA A 69 -12.12 -7.55 11.53
CA ALA A 69 -10.80 -8.00 11.08
C ALA A 69 -9.67 -7.55 12.01
N THR A 70 -9.84 -6.45 12.76
CA THR A 70 -8.83 -5.90 13.67
C THR A 70 -9.01 -6.31 15.13
N SER A 71 -10.16 -6.89 15.50
CA SER A 71 -10.58 -7.11 16.90
C SER A 71 -9.70 -8.04 17.72
N ASN A 72 -8.86 -8.87 17.09
CA ASN A 72 -7.99 -9.85 17.75
C ASN A 72 -6.54 -9.76 17.23
N ILE A 73 -6.11 -8.56 16.84
CA ILE A 73 -4.75 -8.33 16.34
C ILE A 73 -4.13 -7.18 17.14
N ALA A 74 -3.13 -7.51 17.94
CA ALA A 74 -2.36 -6.51 18.69
C ALA A 74 -1.61 -5.56 17.73
N PRO A 75 -1.38 -4.29 18.11
CA PRO A 75 -0.43 -3.43 17.42
C PRO A 75 0.93 -4.10 17.25
N PHE A 76 1.58 -3.88 16.11
CA PHE A 76 2.86 -4.49 15.77
C PHE A 76 3.75 -3.53 14.98
N GLU A 77 5.03 -3.89 14.88
CA GLU A 77 6.01 -3.08 14.15
C GLU A 77 6.29 -3.64 12.76
N LEU A 78 6.38 -2.72 11.78
CA LEU A 78 6.82 -2.99 10.42
C LEU A 78 8.10 -2.24 10.10
N VAL A 79 8.91 -2.85 9.24
CA VAL A 79 10.11 -2.22 8.66
C VAL A 79 9.89 -2.03 7.17
N ILE A 80 10.03 -0.79 6.73
CA ILE A 80 10.09 -0.43 5.32
C ILE A 80 11.56 -0.45 4.91
N SER A 81 11.93 -1.24 3.89
CA SER A 81 13.30 -1.33 3.42
C SER A 81 13.42 -2.00 2.06
N GLY A 82 14.52 -1.74 1.40
CA GLY A 82 14.84 -2.33 0.11
C GLY A 82 13.98 -1.80 -1.04
N CYS A 83 14.41 -2.09 -2.24
CA CYS A 83 13.81 -1.56 -3.47
C CYS A 83 13.61 -2.69 -4.48
N GLY A 84 12.48 -2.64 -5.20
CA GLY A 84 12.21 -3.63 -6.22
C GLY A 84 11.29 -3.15 -7.32
N THR A 85 10.97 -4.08 -8.22
CA THR A 85 10.12 -3.80 -9.39
C THR A 85 9.12 -4.93 -9.63
N PHE A 86 7.98 -4.59 -10.22
CA PHE A 86 7.10 -5.57 -10.85
C PHE A 86 7.04 -5.34 -12.36
N PRO A 87 7.14 -6.40 -13.18
CA PRO A 87 7.57 -7.73 -12.80
C PRO A 87 9.04 -7.73 -12.31
N PRO A 88 9.51 -8.75 -11.57
CA PRO A 88 10.87 -8.80 -11.04
C PRO A 88 11.91 -8.96 -12.16
N HIS A 89 11.52 -9.58 -13.27
CA HIS A 89 12.33 -9.77 -14.47
C HIS A 89 11.67 -9.14 -15.69
N GLY A 90 12.50 -8.75 -16.67
CA GLY A 90 12.03 -8.15 -17.91
C GLY A 90 11.83 -6.63 -17.79
N ARG A 91 10.74 -6.12 -18.37
CA ARG A 91 10.46 -4.68 -18.40
C ARG A 91 9.75 -4.24 -17.13
N PRO A 92 10.33 -3.33 -16.34
CA PRO A 92 9.71 -2.84 -15.11
C PRO A 92 8.47 -1.99 -15.43
N LYS A 93 7.36 -2.26 -14.74
CA LYS A 93 6.10 -1.50 -14.82
C LYS A 93 5.78 -0.76 -13.52
N VAL A 94 6.30 -1.26 -12.40
CA VAL A 94 6.09 -0.66 -11.07
C VAL A 94 7.43 -0.62 -10.34
N LEU A 95 7.75 0.52 -9.73
CA LEU A 95 8.80 0.62 -8.72
C LEU A 95 8.15 0.59 -7.34
N TRP A 96 8.76 -0.14 -6.42
CA TRP A 96 8.24 -0.29 -5.07
C TRP A 96 9.35 -0.35 -4.01
N ILE A 97 9.01 0.04 -2.79
CA ILE A 97 9.82 -0.17 -1.59
C ILE A 97 9.19 -1.31 -0.80
N GLY A 98 10.00 -2.23 -0.29
CA GLY A 98 9.55 -3.41 0.43
C GLY A 98 9.05 -3.08 1.83
N VAL A 99 8.16 -3.94 2.34
CA VAL A 99 7.65 -3.90 3.72
C VAL A 99 7.75 -5.31 4.29
N ARG A 100 8.24 -5.42 5.51
CA ARG A 100 8.34 -6.69 6.24
C ARG A 100 8.05 -6.49 7.71
N ASN A 101 7.78 -7.56 8.43
CA ASN A 101 7.76 -7.53 9.88
C ASN A 101 9.18 -7.23 10.41
N GLU A 102 9.30 -6.60 11.57
CA GLU A 102 10.60 -6.30 12.16
C GLU A 102 11.36 -7.57 12.53
N THR A 103 10.65 -8.52 13.11
CA THR A 103 11.21 -9.81 13.50
C THR A 103 10.81 -10.91 12.52
N ASP A 104 11.71 -11.86 12.26
CA ASP A 104 11.42 -13.13 11.58
C ASP A 104 10.59 -14.07 12.48
N SER A 105 9.67 -13.50 13.27
CA SER A 105 8.80 -14.27 14.15
C SER A 105 7.88 -15.17 13.31
N SER A 106 7.61 -16.36 13.81
CA SER A 106 6.65 -17.30 13.20
C SER A 106 5.23 -16.72 13.10
N GLU A 107 4.95 -15.65 13.82
CA GLU A 107 3.61 -15.05 13.89
C GLU A 107 3.22 -14.21 12.67
N GLN A 108 4.15 -13.61 11.96
CA GLN A 108 3.92 -12.77 10.78
C GLN A 108 2.67 -11.87 10.89
N PRO A 109 2.62 -10.89 11.82
CA PRO A 109 1.40 -10.17 12.16
C PRO A 109 0.80 -9.41 10.95
N LEU A 110 1.61 -8.91 10.02
CA LEU A 110 1.12 -8.27 8.80
C LEU A 110 0.32 -9.25 7.93
N LEU A 111 0.81 -10.47 7.76
CA LEU A 111 0.11 -11.50 6.98
C LEU A 111 -1.17 -11.96 7.68
N ARG A 112 -1.14 -12.10 9.01
CA ARG A 112 -2.34 -12.39 9.82
C ARG A 112 -3.40 -11.30 9.63
N LEU A 113 -3.01 -10.02 9.74
CA LEU A 113 -3.91 -8.89 9.52
C LEU A 113 -4.50 -8.91 8.10
N GLN A 114 -3.67 -9.10 7.08
CA GLN A 114 -4.14 -9.15 5.69
C GLN A 114 -5.10 -10.32 5.45
N THR A 115 -4.78 -11.50 6.01
CA THR A 115 -5.64 -12.69 5.92
C THR A 115 -6.98 -12.44 6.62
N SER A 116 -6.97 -11.83 7.80
CA SER A 116 -8.18 -11.46 8.53
C SER A 116 -9.05 -10.47 7.73
N VAL A 117 -8.43 -9.45 7.13
CA VAL A 117 -9.14 -8.49 6.25
C VAL A 117 -9.79 -9.22 5.05
N GLU A 118 -9.07 -10.14 4.41
CA GLU A 118 -9.63 -10.93 3.30
C GLU A 118 -10.82 -11.78 3.76
N GLU A 119 -10.70 -12.43 4.93
CA GLU A 119 -11.73 -13.33 5.46
C GLU A 119 -13.01 -12.58 5.84
N PHE A 120 -12.91 -11.50 6.60
CA PHE A 120 -14.08 -10.74 7.03
C PHE A 120 -14.74 -9.98 5.88
N CYS A 121 -13.97 -9.47 4.93
CA CYS A 121 -14.52 -8.90 3.71
C CYS A 121 -15.26 -9.96 2.87
N ASP A 122 -14.73 -11.18 2.76
CA ASP A 122 -15.37 -12.27 2.03
C ASP A 122 -16.71 -12.67 2.68
N ARG A 123 -16.75 -12.82 4.00
CA ARG A 123 -18.00 -13.05 4.77
C ARG A 123 -19.03 -11.95 4.55
N ALA A 124 -18.57 -10.70 4.42
CA ALA A 124 -19.43 -9.56 4.08
C ALA A 124 -19.79 -9.51 2.57
N GLY A 125 -19.39 -10.50 1.76
CA GLY A 125 -19.71 -10.61 0.34
C GLY A 125 -18.85 -9.73 -0.58
N PHE A 126 -17.62 -9.44 -0.17
CA PHE A 126 -16.59 -8.82 -1.01
C PHE A 126 -15.56 -9.87 -1.41
N ALA A 127 -15.41 -10.12 -2.69
CA ALA A 127 -14.58 -11.19 -3.21
C ALA A 127 -13.13 -11.13 -2.72
N ARG A 128 -12.52 -12.30 -2.49
CA ARG A 128 -11.09 -12.42 -2.15
C ARG A 128 -10.21 -12.02 -3.32
N GLU A 129 -9.03 -11.46 -3.02
CA GLU A 129 -7.98 -11.28 -4.02
C GLU A 129 -7.35 -12.65 -4.33
N PRO A 130 -7.39 -13.13 -5.60
CA PRO A 130 -6.86 -14.46 -5.94
C PRO A 130 -5.34 -14.53 -5.97
N ARG A 131 -4.64 -13.38 -5.99
CA ARG A 131 -3.17 -13.32 -6.05
C ARG A 131 -2.59 -13.33 -4.65
N SER A 132 -1.42 -13.97 -4.51
CA SER A 132 -0.65 -13.93 -3.27
C SER A 132 -0.35 -12.49 -2.85
N TYR A 133 -0.46 -12.21 -1.56
CA TYR A 133 -0.15 -10.91 -1.01
C TYR A 133 1.37 -10.69 -0.96
N HIS A 134 1.82 -9.61 -1.58
CA HIS A 134 3.21 -9.17 -1.55
C HIS A 134 3.27 -7.75 -0.97
N PRO A 135 3.62 -7.57 0.31
CA PRO A 135 3.61 -6.27 0.96
C PRO A 135 4.65 -5.34 0.33
N HIS A 136 4.18 -4.22 -0.21
CA HIS A 136 5.03 -3.23 -0.87
C HIS A 136 4.37 -1.85 -0.90
N LEU A 137 5.19 -0.82 -0.97
CA LEU A 137 4.79 0.56 -1.20
C LEU A 137 5.07 0.91 -2.67
N THR A 138 4.03 1.09 -3.47
CA THR A 138 4.21 1.56 -4.85
C THR A 138 4.68 3.02 -4.83
N ILE A 139 5.85 3.29 -5.43
CA ILE A 139 6.38 4.66 -5.56
C ILE A 139 6.25 5.23 -6.97
N ALA A 140 6.19 4.36 -7.99
CA ALA A 140 5.95 4.79 -9.37
C ALA A 140 5.32 3.68 -10.22
N ARG A 141 4.47 4.09 -11.17
CA ARG A 141 4.00 3.24 -12.28
C ARG A 141 4.60 3.75 -13.57
N LEU A 142 5.46 2.94 -14.17
CA LEU A 142 6.21 3.31 -15.37
C LEU A 142 5.37 3.10 -16.62
N ARG A 143 5.41 4.09 -17.51
CA ARG A 143 4.94 3.94 -18.89
C ARG A 143 6.11 3.47 -19.76
N GLU A 144 5.83 3.08 -21.00
CA GLU A 144 6.86 2.66 -21.92
C GLU A 144 7.90 3.76 -22.20
N SER A 145 9.16 3.50 -21.80
CA SER A 145 10.31 4.37 -22.06
C SER A 145 11.56 3.51 -22.14
N LYS A 146 12.52 3.90 -23.00
CA LYS A 146 13.81 3.21 -23.14
C LYS A 146 14.61 3.21 -21.83
N ASP A 147 14.47 4.26 -21.02
CA ASP A 147 15.25 4.46 -19.79
C ASP A 147 14.61 3.82 -18.55
N SER A 148 13.46 3.15 -18.70
CA SER A 148 12.76 2.48 -17.58
C SER A 148 13.62 1.42 -16.89
N ARG A 149 14.48 0.71 -17.62
CA ARG A 149 15.41 -0.28 -17.06
C ARG A 149 16.51 0.38 -16.25
N ALA A 150 17.13 1.42 -16.80
CA ALA A 150 18.19 2.17 -16.11
C ALA A 150 17.65 2.84 -14.83
N LEU A 151 16.44 3.41 -14.86
CA LEU A 151 15.77 3.92 -13.68
C LEU A 151 15.55 2.82 -12.63
N ALA A 152 15.07 1.64 -13.03
CA ALA A 152 14.85 0.53 -12.11
C ALA A 152 16.16 -0.02 -11.51
N GLU A 153 17.24 -0.03 -12.26
CA GLU A 153 18.58 -0.39 -11.78
C GLU A 153 19.10 0.63 -10.77
N GLN A 154 18.95 1.92 -11.07
CA GLN A 154 19.33 2.99 -10.17
C GLN A 154 18.51 2.97 -8.87
N HIS A 155 17.20 2.71 -8.95
CA HIS A 155 16.34 2.52 -7.79
C HIS A 155 16.84 1.40 -6.87
N ARG A 156 17.17 0.24 -7.43
CA ARG A 156 17.74 -0.88 -6.65
C ARG A 156 19.14 -0.57 -6.09
N LYS A 157 19.98 0.16 -6.86
CA LYS A 157 21.34 0.51 -6.45
C LYS A 157 21.34 1.52 -5.29
N ILE A 158 20.49 2.55 -5.34
CA ILE A 158 20.34 3.50 -4.23
C ILE A 158 19.83 2.76 -3.00
N GLY A 159 18.86 1.85 -3.19
CA GLY A 159 18.19 1.18 -2.08
C GLY A 159 17.30 2.13 -1.29
N PHE A 160 16.67 1.63 -0.24
CA PHE A 160 15.95 2.42 0.73
C PHE A 160 16.35 1.91 2.13
N PRO A 161 16.88 2.79 3.01
CA PRO A 161 17.33 2.38 4.34
C PRO A 161 16.16 1.89 5.19
N PRO A 162 16.40 1.01 6.18
CA PRO A 162 15.34 0.52 7.04
C PRO A 162 14.72 1.64 7.87
N HIS A 163 13.38 1.70 7.88
CA HIS A 163 12.57 2.57 8.72
C HIS A 163 11.53 1.72 9.44
N ALA A 164 11.64 1.62 10.75
CA ALA A 164 10.65 0.93 11.58
C ALA A 164 9.52 1.89 11.95
N PHE A 165 8.29 1.37 12.03
CA PHE A 165 7.14 2.11 12.53
C PHE A 165 6.07 1.17 13.10
N ASN A 166 5.34 1.67 14.09
CA ASN A 166 4.25 0.94 14.72
C ASN A 166 2.95 1.04 13.91
N VAL A 167 2.28 -0.10 13.73
CA VAL A 167 0.95 -0.22 13.14
C VAL A 167 -0.06 -0.38 14.27
N SER A 168 -0.96 0.57 14.41
CA SER A 168 -2.00 0.58 15.44
C SER A 168 -3.41 0.58 14.89
N GLU A 169 -3.59 0.77 13.58
CA GLU A 169 -4.90 0.78 12.93
C GLU A 169 -4.80 0.45 11.44
N ILE A 170 -5.95 0.13 10.85
CA ILE A 170 -6.16 0.14 9.40
C ILE A 170 -7.22 1.18 9.05
N VAL A 171 -7.18 1.65 7.81
CA VAL A 171 -8.10 2.68 7.33
C VAL A 171 -8.79 2.20 6.05
N LEU A 172 -10.11 2.37 6.01
CA LEU A 172 -10.90 2.23 4.79
C LEU A 172 -10.89 3.55 4.03
N PHE A 173 -10.42 3.53 2.79
CA PHE A 173 -10.31 4.72 1.94
C PHE A 173 -11.27 4.71 0.77
N ARG A 174 -11.76 5.92 0.43
CA ARG A 174 -12.29 6.24 -0.89
C ARG A 174 -11.17 6.81 -1.76
N SER A 175 -11.06 6.34 -3.00
CA SER A 175 -10.14 6.86 -4.02
C SER A 175 -10.91 7.61 -5.10
N GLU A 176 -10.58 8.86 -5.33
CA GLU A 176 -11.13 9.69 -6.38
C GLU A 176 -10.04 9.99 -7.41
N LEU A 177 -10.30 9.63 -8.66
CA LEU A 177 -9.38 9.90 -9.76
C LEU A 177 -9.71 11.27 -10.37
N SER A 178 -8.68 12.09 -10.55
CA SER A 178 -8.78 13.38 -11.23
C SER A 178 -7.65 13.55 -12.23
N SER A 179 -7.72 14.60 -13.06
CA SER A 179 -6.64 14.99 -13.97
C SER A 179 -5.34 15.33 -13.23
N LYS A 180 -5.43 15.69 -11.94
CA LYS A 180 -4.30 16.00 -11.06
C LYS A 180 -3.76 14.79 -10.29
N GLY A 181 -4.28 13.58 -10.54
CA GLY A 181 -3.94 12.34 -9.86
C GLY A 181 -5.04 11.83 -8.93
N SER A 182 -4.73 10.81 -8.15
CA SER A 182 -5.64 10.25 -7.15
C SER A 182 -5.68 11.12 -5.90
N LYS A 183 -6.88 11.25 -5.31
CA LYS A 183 -7.09 11.76 -3.94
C LYS A 183 -7.67 10.62 -3.11
N HIS A 184 -7.06 10.35 -1.96
CA HIS A 184 -7.56 9.36 -1.02
C HIS A 184 -8.20 10.08 0.17
N THR A 185 -9.41 9.67 0.52
CA THR A 185 -10.18 10.24 1.63
C THR A 185 -10.52 9.09 2.59
N PRO A 186 -10.13 9.15 3.87
CA PRO A 186 -10.53 8.15 4.85
C PRO A 186 -12.06 8.15 5.02
N LEU A 187 -12.64 6.96 5.05
CA LEU A 187 -14.05 6.73 5.35
C LEU A 187 -14.25 6.27 6.79
N SER A 188 -13.35 5.40 7.28
CA SER A 188 -13.36 4.93 8.66
C SER A 188 -11.97 4.43 9.09
N HIS A 189 -11.70 4.53 10.39
CA HIS A 189 -10.48 4.07 11.06
C HIS A 189 -10.82 2.89 11.97
N HIS A 190 -9.98 1.87 11.99
CA HIS A 190 -10.20 0.64 12.75
C HIS A 190 -8.94 0.30 13.54
N PRO A 191 -8.92 0.58 14.85
CA PRO A 191 -7.77 0.28 15.70
C PRO A 191 -7.54 -1.22 15.81
N LEU A 192 -6.28 -1.62 15.91
CA LEU A 192 -5.88 -2.97 16.27
C LEU A 192 -6.06 -3.14 17.78
N VAL A 193 -6.68 -4.24 18.19
CA VAL A 193 -7.02 -4.50 19.60
C VAL A 193 -6.56 -5.91 19.95
N SER A 194 -5.68 -6.03 20.96
CA SER A 194 -5.39 -7.32 21.58
C SER A 194 -6.56 -7.76 22.47
N SER A 195 -6.91 -9.01 22.37
CA SER A 195 -7.86 -9.67 23.29
C SER A 195 -7.30 -9.71 24.70
#